data_f9395dbdb424886685a9dde894f554d9
#
_entry.id   f9395dbdb424886685a9dde894f554d9
#
_cell.length_a   1.000
_cell.length_b   1.000
_cell.length_c   1.000
_cell.angle_alpha   90.00
_cell.angle_beta   90.00
_cell.angle_gamma   90.00
#
_symmetry.space_group_name_H-M   'P 1'
#
loop_
_entity.id
_entity.type
_entity.pdbx_description
1 polymer ?
#
loop_
_entity_poly.entity_id
_entity_poly.type
_entity_poly.pdbx_seq_one_letter_code
_entity_poly.pdbx_strand_id
1 'polypeptide(L)'
;IIRSKTDENGQVVLDTLDLAEEVVARSCNPDAFEAFIKAMYDNTSAEQEFCDLTGIGYMIHLDNRMALREGPQSIGAQKQGHLMSSVSNALCHAFAPAPGEDPVLYLFSALPNSWNASIRMNTVKCYTVEASSKDGSISQFRLTAHKKSVPLQIHNPWHTPVKITYSDHTETAVGKTFTVVGSCTLEPLSEK
;
A
#
# COMPACT_ATOMS: atom_id res chain seq x y z
N ILE A 1 -7.70 -11.37 -12.02
CA ILE A 1 -8.26 -12.73 -12.13
C ILE A 1 -7.75 -13.50 -10.92
N ILE A 2 -8.62 -13.77 -9.97
CA ILE A 2 -8.28 -14.60 -8.81
C ILE A 2 -8.28 -16.04 -9.29
N ARG A 3 -7.13 -16.69 -9.26
CA ARG A 3 -7.06 -18.13 -9.52
C ARG A 3 -7.34 -18.85 -8.21
N SER A 4 -8.34 -19.70 -8.20
CA SER A 4 -8.61 -20.63 -7.12
C SER A 4 -7.99 -21.97 -7.43
N LYS A 5 -7.25 -22.52 -6.51
CA LYS A 5 -6.83 -23.94 -6.52
C LYS A 5 -7.76 -24.71 -5.59
N THR A 6 -8.01 -25.93 -5.95
CA THR A 6 -8.73 -26.86 -5.08
C THR A 6 -7.68 -27.74 -4.41
N ASP A 7 -7.69 -27.82 -3.10
CA ASP A 7 -6.82 -28.74 -2.36
C ASP A 7 -7.26 -30.20 -2.55
N GLU A 8 -6.51 -31.13 -2.00
CA GLU A 8 -6.78 -32.57 -2.03
C GLU A 8 -8.10 -32.96 -1.36
N ASN A 9 -8.71 -32.07 -0.57
CA ASN A 9 -10.00 -32.25 0.08
C ASN A 9 -11.16 -31.59 -0.68
N GLY A 10 -10.90 -31.02 -1.85
CA GLY A 10 -11.89 -30.30 -2.67
C GLY A 10 -12.24 -28.90 -2.15
N GLN A 11 -11.49 -28.36 -1.18
CA GLN A 11 -11.68 -26.99 -0.72
C GLN A 11 -10.95 -26.01 -1.63
N VAL A 12 -11.60 -24.89 -1.90
CA VAL A 12 -11.00 -23.79 -2.66
C VAL A 12 -9.95 -23.10 -1.76
N VAL A 13 -8.69 -23.26 -2.13
CA VAL A 13 -7.58 -22.54 -1.50
C VAL A 13 -7.21 -21.36 -2.39
N LEU A 14 -7.28 -20.17 -1.83
CA LEU A 14 -6.76 -19.00 -2.50
C LEU A 14 -5.23 -19.04 -2.41
N ASP A 15 -4.57 -19.17 -3.54
CA ASP A 15 -3.13 -18.96 -3.60
C ASP A 15 -2.87 -17.47 -3.39
N THR A 16 -2.10 -17.14 -2.36
CA THR A 16 -1.75 -15.73 -2.04
C THR A 16 -1.00 -15.05 -3.18
N LEU A 17 -0.33 -15.82 -4.03
CA LEU A 17 0.32 -15.32 -5.23
C LEU A 17 -0.65 -15.02 -6.38
N ASP A 18 -1.85 -15.58 -6.34
CA ASP A 18 -2.91 -15.34 -7.31
C ASP A 18 -3.82 -14.15 -6.93
N LEU A 19 -3.65 -13.59 -5.74
CA LEU A 19 -4.29 -12.33 -5.39
C LEU A 19 -3.59 -11.23 -6.18
N ALA A 20 -4.37 -10.42 -6.88
CA ALA A 20 -3.80 -9.22 -7.49
C ALA A 20 -3.15 -8.40 -6.38
N GLU A 21 -1.86 -8.12 -6.51
CA GLU A 21 -1.02 -7.45 -5.51
C GLU A 21 -1.66 -6.16 -5.00
N GLU A 22 -2.31 -5.46 -5.93
CA GLU A 22 -3.04 -4.23 -5.62
C GLU A 22 -4.26 -4.46 -4.71
N VAL A 23 -4.92 -5.61 -4.81
CA VAL A 23 -6.07 -5.95 -3.95
C VAL A 23 -5.58 -6.15 -2.52
N VAL A 24 -4.48 -6.86 -2.33
CA VAL A 24 -3.92 -7.10 -0.99
C VAL A 24 -3.42 -5.80 -0.37
N ALA A 25 -2.70 -4.99 -1.12
CA ALA A 25 -2.18 -3.71 -0.64
C ALA A 25 -3.29 -2.70 -0.30
N ARG A 26 -4.46 -2.80 -0.96
CA ARG A 26 -5.62 -1.94 -0.72
C ARG A 26 -6.66 -2.54 0.21
N SER A 27 -6.44 -3.75 0.70
CA SER A 27 -7.37 -4.44 1.60
C SER A 27 -7.46 -3.81 2.99
N CYS A 28 -6.55 -2.91 3.33
CA CYS A 28 -6.38 -2.35 4.66
C CYS A 28 -6.16 -3.44 5.74
N ASN A 29 -5.52 -4.54 5.34
CA ASN A 29 -5.23 -5.67 6.20
C ASN A 29 -3.70 -5.90 6.25
N PRO A 30 -3.01 -5.42 7.29
CA PRO A 30 -1.57 -5.56 7.44
C PRO A 30 -1.08 -7.00 7.45
N ASP A 31 -1.81 -7.91 8.09
CA ASP A 31 -1.42 -9.33 8.19
C ASP A 31 -1.48 -10.01 6.83
N ALA A 32 -2.51 -9.72 6.02
CA ALA A 32 -2.63 -10.25 4.67
C ALA A 32 -1.52 -9.71 3.76
N PHE A 33 -1.14 -8.44 3.92
CA PHE A 33 -0.06 -7.85 3.15
C PHE A 33 1.30 -8.43 3.55
N GLU A 34 1.58 -8.62 4.83
CA GLU A 34 2.81 -9.25 5.31
C GLU A 34 2.94 -10.70 4.82
N ALA A 35 1.85 -11.48 4.88
CA ALA A 35 1.80 -12.84 4.34
C ALA A 35 2.07 -12.88 2.83
N PHE A 36 1.50 -11.93 2.08
CA PHE A 36 1.73 -11.79 0.65
C PHE A 36 3.20 -11.50 0.33
N ILE A 37 3.83 -10.54 1.01
CA ILE A 37 5.25 -10.20 0.81
C ILE A 37 6.14 -11.42 1.11
N LYS A 38 5.85 -12.14 2.20
CA LYS A 38 6.59 -13.36 2.55
C LYS A 38 6.43 -14.44 1.47
N ALA A 39 5.22 -14.68 1.00
CA ALA A 39 4.96 -15.67 -0.05
C ALA A 39 5.67 -15.30 -1.36
N MET A 40 5.73 -14.02 -1.72
CA MET A 40 6.49 -13.54 -2.88
C MET A 40 7.99 -13.81 -2.73
N TYR A 41 8.54 -13.58 -1.55
CA TYR A 41 9.95 -13.85 -1.26
C TYR A 41 10.26 -15.34 -1.32
N ASP A 42 9.46 -16.18 -0.69
CA ASP A 42 9.63 -17.64 -0.66
C ASP A 42 9.54 -18.22 -2.09
N ASN A 43 8.58 -17.76 -2.88
CA ASN A 43 8.45 -18.19 -4.28
C ASN A 43 9.65 -17.75 -5.14
N THR A 44 10.19 -16.60 -4.89
CA THR A 44 11.40 -16.09 -5.55
C THR A 44 12.58 -17.01 -5.31
N SER A 45 12.77 -17.45 -4.07
CA SER A 45 13.85 -18.36 -3.69
C SER A 45 13.70 -19.73 -4.36
N ALA A 46 12.47 -20.26 -4.45
CA ALA A 46 12.18 -21.52 -5.14
C ALA A 46 12.41 -21.42 -6.66
N GLU A 47 12.07 -20.32 -7.28
CA GLU A 47 12.35 -20.06 -8.70
C GLU A 47 13.87 -20.02 -8.98
N GLN A 48 14.64 -19.46 -8.08
CA GLN A 48 16.10 -19.45 -8.19
C GLN A 48 16.67 -20.87 -8.15
N GLU A 49 16.27 -21.67 -7.19
CA GLU A 49 16.70 -23.07 -7.08
C GLU A 49 16.36 -23.87 -8.35
N PHE A 50 15.17 -23.67 -8.89
CA PHE A 50 14.75 -24.29 -10.14
C PHE A 50 15.63 -23.88 -11.33
N CYS A 51 15.96 -22.61 -11.45
CA CYS A 51 16.83 -22.10 -12.52
C CYS A 51 18.23 -22.68 -12.42
N ASP A 52 18.78 -22.80 -11.23
CA ASP A 52 20.09 -23.39 -10.97
C ASP A 52 20.15 -24.88 -11.37
N LEU A 53 19.09 -25.62 -11.05
CA LEU A 53 19.00 -27.06 -11.40
C LEU A 53 18.87 -27.31 -12.89
N THR A 54 18.23 -26.41 -13.64
CA THR A 54 18.00 -26.61 -15.07
C THR A 54 19.14 -26.12 -15.95
N GLY A 55 20.11 -25.39 -15.39
CA GLY A 55 21.23 -24.82 -16.14
C GLY A 55 20.81 -23.83 -17.23
N ILE A 56 19.55 -23.41 -17.25
CA ILE A 56 19.01 -22.43 -18.18
C ILE A 56 19.39 -21.05 -17.65
N GLY A 57 20.54 -20.56 -17.84
CA GLY A 57 21.11 -19.25 -17.46
C GLY A 57 20.14 -18.07 -17.27
N TYR A 58 19.06 -18.31 -16.55
CA TYR A 58 18.17 -17.27 -16.07
C TYR A 58 18.90 -16.52 -14.99
N MET A 59 18.75 -15.22 -15.04
CA MET A 59 19.29 -14.41 -13.98
C MET A 59 18.66 -14.79 -12.68
N ILE A 60 19.48 -15.39 -11.90
CA ILE A 60 19.28 -15.70 -10.52
C ILE A 60 18.80 -14.44 -9.80
N HIS A 61 17.78 -14.60 -9.01
CA HIS A 61 17.37 -13.57 -8.07
C HIS A 61 18.49 -13.44 -7.03
N LEU A 62 19.24 -12.39 -7.15
CA LEU A 62 20.15 -11.95 -6.10
C LEU A 62 19.45 -10.89 -5.28
N ASP A 63 19.69 -10.85 -3.98
CA ASP A 63 19.15 -9.84 -3.10
C ASP A 63 19.31 -8.44 -3.72
N ASN A 64 18.23 -7.69 -3.75
CA ASN A 64 18.16 -6.34 -4.34
C ASN A 64 18.46 -6.22 -5.84
N ARG A 65 18.33 -7.31 -6.60
CA ARG A 65 18.50 -7.26 -8.05
C ARG A 65 17.26 -7.78 -8.77
N MET A 66 16.93 -7.10 -9.88
CA MET A 66 15.88 -7.54 -10.77
C MET A 66 16.37 -8.68 -11.66
N ALA A 67 15.50 -9.66 -11.90
CA ALA A 67 15.70 -10.61 -12.98
C ALA A 67 15.58 -9.87 -14.33
N LEU A 68 16.52 -10.14 -15.23
CA LEU A 68 16.57 -9.51 -16.55
C LEU A 68 15.73 -10.26 -17.60
N ARG A 69 15.16 -11.40 -17.24
CA ARG A 69 14.47 -12.25 -18.19
C ARG A 69 13.08 -12.63 -17.71
N GLU A 70 12.13 -12.60 -18.62
CA GLU A 70 10.77 -13.06 -18.39
C GLU A 70 10.63 -14.52 -18.81
N GLY A 71 9.83 -15.27 -18.10
CA GLY A 71 9.47 -16.64 -18.40
C GLY A 71 8.50 -17.18 -17.35
N PRO A 72 7.94 -18.39 -17.56
CA PRO A 72 6.94 -18.95 -16.65
C PRO A 72 7.41 -19.08 -15.20
N GLN A 73 8.71 -19.11 -15.00
CA GLN A 73 9.34 -19.33 -13.69
C GLN A 73 10.42 -18.31 -13.35
N SER A 74 10.47 -17.22 -14.08
CA SER A 74 11.42 -16.14 -13.78
C SER A 74 10.72 -14.96 -13.10
N ILE A 75 11.44 -14.27 -12.24
CA ILE A 75 11.01 -13.02 -11.66
C ILE A 75 11.34 -11.92 -12.66
N GLY A 76 10.47 -11.73 -13.62
CA GLY A 76 10.63 -10.69 -14.61
C GLY A 76 10.52 -9.27 -14.01
N ALA A 77 10.98 -8.29 -14.78
CA ALA A 77 10.84 -6.87 -14.43
C ALA A 77 9.39 -6.49 -14.10
N GLN A 78 8.42 -7.15 -14.74
CA GLN A 78 7.00 -6.98 -14.48
C GLN A 78 6.63 -7.39 -13.06
N LYS A 79 7.02 -8.57 -12.59
CA LYS A 79 6.75 -9.03 -11.22
C LYS A 79 7.39 -8.11 -10.18
N GLN A 80 8.61 -7.66 -10.42
CA GLN A 80 9.26 -6.68 -9.54
C GLN A 80 8.52 -5.34 -9.53
N GLY A 81 8.06 -4.87 -10.68
CA GLY A 81 7.23 -3.68 -10.78
C GLY A 81 5.92 -3.82 -10.00
N HIS A 82 5.27 -4.96 -10.07
CA HIS A 82 4.07 -5.26 -9.30
C HIS A 82 4.33 -5.25 -7.79
N LEU A 83 5.42 -5.87 -7.35
CA LEU A 83 5.82 -5.85 -5.94
C LEU A 83 6.07 -4.43 -5.43
N MET A 84 6.82 -3.63 -6.19
CA MET A 84 7.06 -2.23 -5.84
C MET A 84 5.78 -1.40 -5.81
N SER A 85 4.86 -1.64 -6.75
CA SER A 85 3.54 -1.01 -6.76
C SER A 85 2.72 -1.40 -5.54
N SER A 86 2.74 -2.67 -5.15
CA SER A 86 2.04 -3.17 -3.96
C SER A 86 2.55 -2.52 -2.68
N VAL A 87 3.87 -2.42 -2.53
CA VAL A 87 4.48 -1.71 -1.38
C VAL A 87 4.07 -0.23 -1.39
N SER A 88 4.13 0.43 -2.54
CA SER A 88 3.71 1.84 -2.66
C SER A 88 2.24 2.02 -2.29
N ASN A 89 1.36 1.11 -2.72
CA ASN A 89 -0.07 1.14 -2.38
C ASN A 89 -0.31 0.87 -0.88
N ALA A 90 0.45 0.00 -0.25
CA ALA A 90 0.35 -0.24 1.19
C ALA A 90 0.77 1.01 2.01
N LEU A 91 1.72 1.78 1.50
CA LEU A 91 2.16 3.03 2.11
C LEU A 91 1.16 4.17 1.91
N CYS A 92 0.70 4.34 0.67
CA CYS A 92 -0.22 5.42 0.30
C CYS A 92 -0.96 5.07 -0.99
N HIS A 93 -2.27 5.01 -0.91
CA HIS A 93 -3.11 4.85 -2.10
C HIS A 93 -4.37 5.71 -2.04
N ALA A 94 -4.99 5.90 -3.20
CA ALA A 94 -6.28 6.55 -3.30
C ALA A 94 -7.24 5.67 -4.08
N PHE A 95 -8.43 5.48 -3.54
CA PHE A 95 -9.44 4.58 -4.09
C PHE A 95 -10.82 5.24 -4.07
N ALA A 96 -11.54 5.16 -5.19
CA ALA A 96 -12.92 5.61 -5.27
C ALA A 96 -13.85 4.48 -4.79
N PRO A 97 -14.68 4.69 -3.76
CA PRO A 97 -15.56 3.65 -3.22
C PRO A 97 -16.56 3.10 -4.24
N ALA A 98 -17.00 3.92 -5.18
CA ALA A 98 -17.85 3.52 -6.27
C ALA A 98 -17.50 4.27 -7.57
N PRO A 99 -17.90 3.73 -8.75
CA PRO A 99 -17.70 4.42 -10.01
C PRO A 99 -18.33 5.82 -10.02
N GLY A 100 -17.54 6.83 -10.35
CA GLY A 100 -17.96 8.24 -10.37
C GLY A 100 -17.85 8.99 -9.06
N GLU A 101 -17.48 8.32 -7.97
CA GLU A 101 -17.18 8.98 -6.70
C GLU A 101 -15.74 9.50 -6.65
N ASP A 102 -15.51 10.47 -5.78
CA ASP A 102 -14.18 11.01 -5.53
C ASP A 102 -13.31 9.97 -4.80
N PRO A 103 -12.03 9.87 -5.18
CA PRO A 103 -11.13 8.95 -4.50
C PRO A 103 -10.83 9.40 -3.07
N VAL A 104 -10.81 8.43 -2.17
CA VAL A 104 -10.42 8.60 -0.76
C VAL A 104 -8.95 8.21 -0.62
N LEU A 105 -8.16 9.06 0.03
CA LEU A 105 -6.76 8.82 0.35
C LEU A 105 -6.65 7.95 1.59
N TYR A 106 -5.86 6.88 1.49
CA TYR A 106 -5.50 5.97 2.58
C TYR A 106 -3.99 6.05 2.83
N LEU A 107 -3.61 6.11 4.09
CA LEU A 107 -2.21 6.13 4.52
C LEU A 107 -1.91 4.92 5.40
N PHE A 108 -0.86 4.18 5.06
CA PHE A 108 -0.35 3.03 5.81
C PHE A 108 -1.41 1.95 6.14
N SER A 109 -2.49 1.90 5.36
CA SER A 109 -3.66 1.09 5.67
C SER A 109 -3.41 -0.42 5.64
N ALA A 110 -2.42 -0.88 4.90
CA ALA A 110 -1.99 -2.27 4.83
C ALA A 110 -0.53 -2.46 5.28
N LEU A 111 0.11 -1.43 5.84
CA LEU A 111 1.49 -1.54 6.31
C LEU A 111 1.52 -2.38 7.59
N PRO A 112 2.35 -3.45 7.66
CA PRO A 112 2.51 -4.24 8.88
C PRO A 112 2.94 -3.36 10.06
N ASN A 113 2.40 -3.60 11.25
CA ASN A 113 2.73 -2.84 12.46
C ASN A 113 4.21 -2.96 12.85
N SER A 114 4.88 -4.03 12.43
CA SER A 114 6.31 -4.25 12.62
C SER A 114 7.19 -3.36 11.74
N TRP A 115 6.61 -2.72 10.73
CA TRP A 115 7.35 -1.89 9.78
C TRP A 115 7.25 -0.41 10.15
N ASN A 116 8.41 0.23 10.21
CA ASN A 116 8.50 1.69 10.33
C ASN A 116 8.73 2.29 8.94
N ALA A 117 7.96 3.30 8.59
CA ALA A 117 8.03 3.93 7.28
C ALA A 117 7.90 5.44 7.37
N SER A 118 8.59 6.14 6.47
CA SER A 118 8.39 7.55 6.18
C SER A 118 8.22 7.74 4.69
N ILE A 119 7.23 8.53 4.31
CA ILE A 119 6.90 8.79 2.91
C ILE A 119 6.83 10.28 2.61
N ARG A 120 7.19 10.60 1.37
CA ARG A 120 6.83 11.82 0.69
C ARG A 120 6.41 11.46 -0.72
N MET A 121 5.10 11.48 -0.98
CA MET A 121 4.52 10.98 -2.21
C MET A 121 3.52 11.98 -2.80
N ASN A 122 3.52 12.08 -4.14
CA ASN A 122 2.43 12.75 -4.83
C ASN A 122 1.21 11.82 -4.88
N THR A 123 0.05 12.37 -4.62
CA THR A 123 -1.22 11.65 -4.62
C THR A 123 -2.26 12.32 -5.52
N VAL A 124 -3.46 11.79 -5.52
CA VAL A 124 -4.58 12.31 -6.34
C VAL A 124 -4.91 13.77 -6.04
N LYS A 125 -5.66 14.41 -6.94
CA LYS A 125 -6.14 15.80 -6.77
C LYS A 125 -4.99 16.83 -6.63
N CYS A 126 -3.77 16.49 -7.11
CA CYS A 126 -2.58 17.36 -7.04
C CYS A 126 -2.15 17.71 -5.60
N TYR A 127 -2.12 16.73 -4.72
CA TYR A 127 -1.55 16.86 -3.39
C TYR A 127 -0.22 16.09 -3.28
N THR A 128 0.66 16.56 -2.42
CA THR A 128 1.77 15.79 -1.87
C THR A 128 1.48 15.48 -0.42
N VAL A 129 1.68 14.24 -0.02
CA VAL A 129 1.60 13.78 1.38
C VAL A 129 2.99 13.54 1.92
N GLU A 130 3.23 13.98 3.15
CA GLU A 130 4.41 13.67 3.98
C GLU A 130 3.90 13.05 5.28
N ALA A 131 4.27 11.81 5.53
CA ALA A 131 3.79 11.05 6.67
C ALA A 131 4.83 10.05 7.17
N SER A 132 4.75 9.69 8.45
CA SER A 132 5.57 8.64 9.05
C SER A 132 4.72 7.74 9.94
N SER A 133 4.95 6.44 9.82
CA SER A 133 4.39 5.43 10.72
C SER A 133 5.52 4.81 11.53
N LYS A 134 5.33 4.67 12.83
CA LYS A 134 6.24 4.01 13.74
C LYS A 134 5.43 3.11 14.69
N ASP A 135 5.83 1.85 14.78
CA ASP A 135 5.18 0.84 15.62
C ASP A 135 3.65 0.80 15.41
N GLY A 136 3.22 0.87 14.13
CA GLY A 136 1.83 0.89 13.73
C GLY A 136 1.08 2.19 13.99
N SER A 137 1.75 3.24 14.45
CA SER A 137 1.13 4.52 14.79
C SER A 137 1.60 5.66 13.90
N ILE A 138 0.67 6.51 13.50
CA ILE A 138 0.92 7.77 12.80
C ILE A 138 0.73 8.90 13.81
N SER A 139 1.76 9.68 14.09
CA SER A 139 1.66 10.82 15.02
C SER A 139 0.98 12.02 14.36
N GLN A 140 1.38 12.32 13.16
CA GLN A 140 0.84 13.40 12.33
C GLN A 140 1.22 13.18 10.86
N PHE A 141 0.53 13.84 9.96
CA PHE A 141 0.96 13.96 8.57
C PHE A 141 0.64 15.34 7.99
N ARG A 142 1.34 15.69 6.92
CA ARG A 142 1.20 16.96 6.22
C ARG A 142 0.72 16.73 4.80
N LEU A 143 -0.19 17.60 4.37
CA LEU A 143 -0.64 17.71 2.98
C LEU A 143 -0.22 19.05 2.40
N THR A 144 0.38 19.00 1.21
CA THR A 144 0.69 20.19 0.41
C THR A 144 -0.17 20.17 -0.84
N ALA A 145 -1.06 21.13 -0.97
CA ALA A 145 -1.91 21.29 -2.15
C ALA A 145 -1.15 22.07 -3.23
N HIS A 146 -1.04 21.52 -4.43
CA HIS A 146 -0.44 22.19 -5.59
C HIS A 146 -1.46 22.95 -6.44
N LYS A 147 -2.75 22.72 -6.19
CA LYS A 147 -3.86 23.50 -6.76
C LYS A 147 -4.76 24.00 -5.65
N LYS A 148 -5.15 25.26 -5.74
CA LYS A 148 -6.09 25.87 -4.80
C LYS A 148 -7.49 25.29 -4.96
N SER A 149 -8.22 25.21 -3.87
CA SER A 149 -9.66 24.86 -3.82
C SER A 149 -10.03 23.50 -4.42
N VAL A 150 -9.11 22.55 -4.44
CA VAL A 150 -9.41 21.17 -4.83
C VAL A 150 -9.65 20.34 -3.57
N PRO A 151 -10.86 19.81 -3.34
CA PRO A 151 -11.14 18.99 -2.18
C PRO A 151 -10.44 17.62 -2.29
N LEU A 152 -9.92 17.12 -1.18
CA LEU A 152 -9.36 15.78 -1.03
C LEU A 152 -10.07 15.06 0.10
N GLN A 153 -10.65 13.90 -0.19
CA GLN A 153 -11.20 13.01 0.83
C GLN A 153 -10.10 12.14 1.43
N ILE A 154 -10.13 11.97 2.75
CA ILE A 154 -9.11 11.25 3.52
C ILE A 154 -9.81 10.24 4.42
N HIS A 155 -9.34 9.00 4.39
CA HIS A 155 -9.68 8.01 5.41
C HIS A 155 -8.96 8.38 6.73
N ASN A 156 -9.72 8.44 7.81
CA ASN A 156 -9.18 8.75 9.14
C ASN A 156 -8.36 7.56 9.67
N PRO A 157 -7.03 7.69 9.80
CA PRO A 157 -6.20 6.56 10.24
C PRO A 157 -6.21 6.34 11.76
N TRP A 158 -6.80 7.25 12.55
CA TRP A 158 -6.68 7.23 14.02
C TRP A 158 -7.92 6.75 14.77
N HIS A 159 -9.05 6.60 14.12
CA HIS A 159 -10.34 6.27 14.79
C HIS A 159 -10.80 7.27 15.86
N THR A 160 -10.10 8.38 16.03
CA THR A 160 -10.42 9.49 16.95
C THR A 160 -10.70 10.75 16.16
N PRO A 161 -11.29 11.82 16.75
CA PRO A 161 -11.37 13.10 16.10
C PRO A 161 -10.00 13.61 15.65
N VAL A 162 -9.95 14.31 14.54
CA VAL A 162 -8.72 14.79 13.90
C VAL A 162 -8.69 16.30 13.97
N LYS A 163 -7.59 16.85 14.46
CA LYS A 163 -7.30 18.27 14.36
C LYS A 163 -6.62 18.54 13.02
N ILE A 164 -7.17 19.48 12.27
CA ILE A 164 -6.67 19.91 10.96
C ILE A 164 -6.22 21.36 11.12
N THR A 165 -4.93 21.60 10.92
CA THR A 165 -4.32 22.93 11.06
C THR A 165 -3.92 23.45 9.69
N TYR A 166 -4.58 24.51 9.25
CA TYR A 166 -4.23 25.29 8.06
C TYR A 166 -3.32 26.47 8.45
N SER A 167 -2.90 27.26 7.49
CA SER A 167 -2.06 28.44 7.73
C SER A 167 -2.77 29.56 8.50
N ASP A 168 -4.09 29.65 8.40
CA ASP A 168 -4.94 30.74 8.87
C ASP A 168 -5.98 30.32 9.92
N HIS A 169 -6.28 29.02 10.02
CA HIS A 169 -7.27 28.52 10.97
C HIS A 169 -7.01 27.06 11.35
N THR A 170 -7.81 26.58 12.29
CA THR A 170 -7.82 25.18 12.73
C THR A 170 -9.25 24.70 12.80
N GLU A 171 -9.49 23.48 12.35
CA GLU A 171 -10.79 22.81 12.45
C GLU A 171 -10.66 21.39 13.00
N THR A 172 -11.78 20.81 13.37
CA THR A 172 -11.85 19.42 13.85
C THR A 172 -12.74 18.61 12.91
N ALA A 173 -12.23 17.49 12.45
CA ALA A 173 -12.99 16.51 11.68
C ALA A 173 -13.30 15.28 12.53
N VAL A 174 -14.49 14.70 12.31
CA VAL A 174 -14.98 13.52 12.99
C VAL A 174 -15.50 12.53 11.95
N GLY A 175 -15.28 11.23 12.18
CA GLY A 175 -15.79 10.17 11.32
C GLY A 175 -14.69 9.36 10.66
N LYS A 176 -15.10 8.37 9.86
CA LYS A 176 -14.18 7.47 9.15
C LYS A 176 -13.53 8.12 7.94
N THR A 177 -14.19 9.11 7.37
CA THR A 177 -13.72 9.86 6.21
C THR A 177 -14.07 11.33 6.40
N PHE A 178 -13.19 12.22 6.01
CA PHE A 178 -13.39 13.67 6.03
C PHE A 178 -12.71 14.33 4.82
N THR A 179 -13.05 15.58 4.56
CA THR A 179 -12.54 16.32 3.41
C THR A 179 -11.66 17.47 3.87
N VAL A 180 -10.55 17.69 3.19
CA VAL A 180 -9.68 18.88 3.36
C VAL A 180 -9.60 19.67 2.07
N VAL A 181 -9.35 20.97 2.19
CA VAL A 181 -9.16 21.88 1.05
C VAL A 181 -7.95 22.75 1.31
N GLY A 182 -6.88 22.53 0.54
CA GLY A 182 -5.63 23.28 0.70
C GLY A 182 -4.58 22.54 1.51
N SER A 183 -3.47 23.23 1.77
CA SER A 183 -2.34 22.67 2.52
C SER A 183 -2.62 22.71 4.02
N CYS A 184 -2.40 21.59 4.71
CA CYS A 184 -2.68 21.46 6.14
C CYS A 184 -1.80 20.39 6.80
N THR A 185 -1.78 20.43 8.13
CA THR A 185 -1.22 19.38 8.98
C THR A 185 -2.36 18.73 9.76
N LEU A 186 -2.31 17.39 9.88
CA LEU A 186 -3.34 16.60 10.53
C LEU A 186 -2.71 15.80 11.68
N GLU A 187 -3.39 15.79 12.81
CA GLU A 187 -2.98 15.06 14.01
C GLU A 187 -4.21 14.53 14.77
N PRO A 188 -4.10 13.41 15.48
CA PRO A 188 -5.21 12.94 16.31
C PRO A 188 -5.44 13.91 17.47
N LEU A 189 -6.71 14.15 17.79
CA LEU A 189 -7.04 14.80 19.05
C LEU A 189 -6.90 13.78 20.18
N SER A 190 -5.95 14.04 21.08
CA SER A 190 -5.84 13.25 22.30
C SER A 190 -7.10 13.41 23.13
N GLU A 191 -7.75 12.34 23.51
CA GLU A 191 -8.73 12.38 24.60
C GLU A 191 -8.00 12.82 25.87
N LYS A 192 -8.51 13.92 26.46
CA LYS A 192 -7.99 14.40 27.75
C LYS A 192 -8.57 13.57 28.88
#